data_da133e321eef448f20b221c9912d1f0d
#
_entry.id   da133e321eef448f20b221c9912d1f0d
#
_cell.length_a   1.000
_cell.length_b   1.000
_cell.length_c   1.000
_cell.angle_alpha   90.00
_cell.angle_beta   90.00
_cell.angle_gamma   90.00
#
_symmetry.space_group_name_H-M   'P 1'
#
loop_
_entity.id
_entity.type
_entity.pdbx_description
1 polymer ?
#
loop_
_entity_poly.entity_id
_entity_poly.type
_entity_poly.pdbx_seq_one_letter_code
_entity_poly.pdbx_strand_id
1 'polypeptide(L)'
;VKMKTSKLHKKVTVKVGDALDEQKIFTEVQAMKKLYEKSGYADTKIKYVLNIDEATGHGIVTYQIVETPKVKITLVTFLGAEAFTQKELRKVSKIRAHWMWSWLTGSGYFKQDEFDSDADLLTDFYHNHGYLDFEVKDVKLEHPTTNTLVIKYYLFEGHQYKVGSVQFSGNTIYTNSEIASGLVA
;
A
#
# COMPACT_ATOMS: atom_id res chain seq x y z
N VAL A 1 23.08 6.78 8.75
CA VAL A 1 22.29 5.55 8.61
C VAL A 1 20.87 5.84 9.09
N LYS A 2 19.89 5.72 8.19
CA LYS A 2 18.47 6.04 8.49
C LYS A 2 17.71 4.84 9.07
N MET A 3 18.17 3.63 8.75
CA MET A 3 17.62 2.37 9.28
C MET A 3 18.54 1.80 10.35
N LYS A 4 17.98 1.34 11.49
CA LYS A 4 18.78 0.70 12.54
C LYS A 4 19.37 -0.61 12.02
N THR A 5 20.67 -0.81 12.17
CA THR A 5 21.40 -2.01 11.75
C THR A 5 20.79 -3.31 12.29
N SER A 6 20.28 -3.29 13.52
CA SER A 6 19.61 -4.43 14.15
C SER A 6 18.35 -4.91 13.40
N LYS A 7 17.65 -4.01 12.68
CA LYS A 7 16.50 -4.39 11.85
C LYS A 7 16.93 -5.06 10.55
N LEU A 8 18.07 -4.62 9.99
CA LEU A 8 18.65 -5.21 8.78
C LEU A 8 19.22 -6.60 9.08
N HIS A 9 19.94 -6.76 10.18
CA HIS A 9 20.47 -8.07 10.62
C HIS A 9 19.37 -9.14 10.74
N LYS A 10 18.16 -8.79 11.16
CA LYS A 10 17.02 -9.72 11.23
C LYS A 10 16.55 -10.22 9.85
N LYS A 11 16.99 -9.58 8.76
CA LYS A 11 16.65 -9.97 7.39
C LYS A 11 17.77 -10.75 6.71
N VAL A 12 18.96 -10.82 7.30
CA VAL A 12 20.09 -11.62 6.86
C VAL A 12 20.05 -12.94 7.63
N THR A 13 19.87 -14.04 6.92
CA THR A 13 19.77 -15.40 7.45
C THR A 13 20.99 -16.24 7.11
N VAL A 14 21.81 -15.79 6.13
CA VAL A 14 23.10 -16.39 5.77
C VAL A 14 24.08 -16.20 6.93
N LYS A 15 24.78 -17.29 7.30
CA LYS A 15 25.77 -17.32 8.38
C LYS A 15 27.13 -17.73 7.84
N VAL A 16 28.18 -17.36 8.56
CA VAL A 16 29.53 -17.84 8.28
C VAL A 16 29.55 -19.36 8.42
N GLY A 17 30.05 -20.05 7.38
CA GLY A 17 30.08 -21.51 7.30
C GLY A 17 28.90 -22.14 6.54
N ASP A 18 27.87 -21.36 6.19
CA ASP A 18 26.79 -21.84 5.30
C ASP A 18 27.34 -22.04 3.88
N ALA A 19 26.73 -22.97 3.12
CA ALA A 19 26.95 -23.06 1.68
C ALA A 19 26.50 -21.78 0.99
N LEU A 20 27.25 -21.30 -0.01
CA LEU A 20 26.91 -20.11 -0.77
C LEU A 20 25.66 -20.36 -1.62
N ASP A 21 24.57 -19.68 -1.32
CA ASP A 21 23.28 -19.77 -2.00
C ASP A 21 22.84 -18.38 -2.46
N GLU A 22 23.01 -18.12 -3.76
CA GLU A 22 22.66 -16.83 -4.36
C GLU A 22 21.15 -16.54 -4.29
N GLN A 23 20.31 -17.56 -4.37
CA GLN A 23 18.85 -17.39 -4.31
C GLN A 23 18.42 -16.95 -2.92
N LYS A 24 19.06 -17.48 -1.87
CA LYS A 24 18.87 -17.04 -0.49
C LYS A 24 19.29 -15.59 -0.30
N ILE A 25 20.48 -15.23 -0.80
CA ILE A 25 21.02 -13.85 -0.74
C ILE A 25 20.09 -12.87 -1.48
N PHE A 26 19.61 -13.24 -2.67
CA PHE A 26 18.64 -12.42 -3.41
C PHE A 26 17.34 -12.21 -2.62
N THR A 27 16.82 -13.26 -1.99
CA THR A 27 15.62 -13.19 -1.15
C THR A 27 15.82 -12.24 0.04
N GLU A 28 17.00 -12.24 0.65
CA GLU A 28 17.37 -11.32 1.73
C GLU A 28 17.42 -9.86 1.25
N VAL A 29 17.96 -9.61 0.05
CA VAL A 29 17.93 -8.28 -0.57
C VAL A 29 16.49 -7.79 -0.76
N GLN A 30 15.58 -8.64 -1.25
CA GLN A 30 14.17 -8.29 -1.40
C GLN A 30 13.50 -8.03 -0.05
N ALA A 31 13.81 -8.82 0.98
CA ALA A 31 13.29 -8.61 2.33
C ALA A 31 13.78 -7.29 2.97
N MET A 32 15.04 -6.91 2.70
CA MET A 32 15.59 -5.62 3.11
C MET A 32 14.93 -4.46 2.35
N LYS A 33 14.74 -4.58 1.02
CA LYS A 33 14.01 -3.57 0.23
C LYS A 33 12.62 -3.32 0.78
N LYS A 34 11.82 -4.37 0.99
CA LYS A 34 10.48 -4.26 1.60
C LYS A 34 10.51 -3.57 2.97
N LEU A 35 11.54 -3.81 3.77
CA LEU A 35 11.69 -3.14 5.07
C LEU A 35 11.89 -1.62 4.92
N TYR A 36 12.69 -1.19 3.94
CA TYR A 36 12.91 0.22 3.62
C TYR A 36 11.64 0.87 3.06
N GLU A 37 10.96 0.23 2.11
CA GLU A 37 9.69 0.68 1.51
C GLU A 37 8.61 0.90 2.58
N LYS A 38 8.37 -0.10 3.45
CA LYS A 38 7.45 0.02 4.61
C LYS A 38 7.80 1.13 5.59
N SER A 39 9.06 1.55 5.59
CA SER A 39 9.54 2.65 6.44
C SER A 39 9.51 4.01 5.73
N GLY A 40 9.00 4.06 4.48
CA GLY A 40 8.87 5.27 3.67
C GLY A 40 10.13 5.66 2.89
N TYR A 41 11.09 4.74 2.74
CA TYR A 41 12.32 4.92 1.95
C TYR A 41 12.22 4.14 0.63
N ALA A 42 11.22 4.44 -0.18
CA ALA A 42 10.85 3.69 -1.37
C ALA A 42 11.99 3.56 -2.42
N ASP A 43 12.80 4.60 -2.56
CA ASP A 43 13.87 4.65 -3.58
C ASP A 43 15.22 4.09 -3.10
N THR A 44 15.28 3.47 -1.92
CA THR A 44 16.53 2.87 -1.41
C THR A 44 16.99 1.73 -2.32
N LYS A 45 18.22 1.84 -2.80
CA LYS A 45 18.83 0.83 -3.67
C LYS A 45 19.64 -0.14 -2.83
N ILE A 46 19.37 -1.43 -2.99
CA ILE A 46 20.11 -2.50 -2.31
C ILE A 46 20.53 -3.51 -3.36
N LYS A 47 21.82 -3.84 -3.36
CA LYS A 47 22.41 -4.91 -4.16
C LYS A 47 23.43 -5.67 -3.34
N TYR A 48 23.79 -6.86 -3.76
CA TYR A 48 24.87 -7.62 -3.18
C TYR A 48 26.03 -7.76 -4.16
N VAL A 49 27.23 -7.96 -3.62
CA VAL A 49 28.44 -8.28 -4.34
C VAL A 49 29.02 -9.53 -3.68
N LEU A 50 29.35 -10.52 -4.50
CA LEU A 50 30.05 -11.73 -4.09
C LEU A 50 31.54 -11.58 -4.47
N ASN A 51 32.41 -11.81 -3.51
CA ASN A 51 33.83 -11.93 -3.74
C ASN A 51 34.24 -13.35 -3.30
N ILE A 52 34.59 -14.19 -4.27
CA ILE A 52 34.91 -15.61 -4.06
C ILE A 52 36.41 -15.78 -4.16
N ASP A 53 37.01 -16.33 -3.13
CA ASP A 53 38.39 -16.80 -3.15
C ASP A 53 38.41 -18.29 -3.57
N GLU A 54 38.76 -18.53 -4.81
CA GLU A 54 38.78 -19.86 -5.39
C GLU A 54 39.84 -20.78 -4.71
N ALA A 55 40.90 -20.20 -4.16
CA ALA A 55 41.97 -20.95 -3.52
C ALA A 55 41.54 -21.56 -2.17
N THR A 56 40.69 -20.82 -1.42
CA THR A 56 40.21 -21.26 -0.10
C THR A 56 38.77 -21.78 -0.13
N GLY A 57 38.05 -21.58 -1.25
CA GLY A 57 36.65 -21.93 -1.39
C GLY A 57 35.70 -21.05 -0.52
N HIS A 58 36.19 -19.92 -0.01
CA HIS A 58 35.39 -18.99 0.82
C HIS A 58 34.85 -17.84 0.01
N GLY A 59 33.62 -17.43 0.30
CA GLY A 59 32.96 -16.28 -0.31
C GLY A 59 32.62 -15.20 0.71
N ILE A 60 32.84 -13.93 0.31
CA ILE A 60 32.40 -12.77 1.07
C ILE A 60 31.15 -12.18 0.41
N VAL A 61 30.04 -12.12 1.13
CA VAL A 61 28.81 -11.49 0.70
C VAL A 61 28.78 -10.04 1.25
N THR A 62 28.77 -9.05 0.36
CA THR A 62 28.69 -7.64 0.73
C THR A 62 27.36 -7.05 0.27
N TYR A 63 26.49 -6.64 1.19
CA TYR A 63 25.27 -5.89 0.88
C TYR A 63 25.58 -4.40 0.77
N GLN A 64 25.44 -3.85 -0.44
CA GLN A 64 25.62 -2.43 -0.72
C GLN A 64 24.28 -1.74 -0.66
N ILE A 65 24.13 -0.79 0.27
CA ILE A 65 22.88 -0.07 0.53
C ILE A 65 23.10 1.42 0.27
N VAL A 66 22.33 1.98 -0.67
CA VAL A 66 22.29 3.42 -0.95
C VAL A 66 20.97 3.95 -0.43
N GLU A 67 21.00 4.53 0.77
CA GLU A 67 19.81 5.09 1.42
C GLU A 67 19.43 6.44 0.79
N THR A 68 18.14 6.58 0.45
CA THR A 68 17.54 7.83 -0.04
C THR A 68 16.72 8.53 1.06
N PRO A 69 16.38 9.82 0.91
CA PRO A 69 15.40 10.47 1.77
C PRO A 69 14.02 9.81 1.65
N LYS A 70 13.21 9.94 2.71
CA LYS A 70 11.79 9.55 2.63
C LYS A 70 11.08 10.43 1.61
N VAL A 71 10.21 9.81 0.80
CA VAL A 71 9.35 10.53 -0.14
C VAL A 71 8.15 11.08 0.63
N LYS A 72 8.01 12.41 0.68
CA LYS A 72 6.91 13.11 1.35
C LYS A 72 5.75 13.28 0.38
N ILE A 73 4.57 12.90 0.77
CA ILE A 73 3.34 13.16 0.01
C ILE A 73 2.89 14.58 0.33
N THR A 74 2.92 15.47 -0.67
CA THR A 74 2.54 16.88 -0.49
C THR A 74 1.07 17.13 -0.79
N LEU A 75 0.48 16.34 -1.69
CA LEU A 75 -0.93 16.45 -2.07
C LEU A 75 -1.49 15.09 -2.48
N VAL A 76 -2.75 14.84 -2.07
CA VAL A 76 -3.58 13.76 -2.57
C VAL A 76 -4.89 14.36 -3.07
N THR A 77 -5.24 14.07 -4.33
CA THR A 77 -6.44 14.61 -4.99
C THR A 77 -7.22 13.49 -5.67
N PHE A 78 -8.53 13.56 -5.58
CA PHE A 78 -9.48 12.63 -6.20
C PHE A 78 -10.26 13.38 -7.29
N LEU A 79 -9.87 13.18 -8.55
CA LEU A 79 -10.45 13.82 -9.72
C LEU A 79 -11.61 12.98 -10.26
N GLY A 80 -12.72 13.60 -10.60
CA GLY A 80 -13.97 12.91 -11.00
C GLY A 80 -14.85 12.53 -9.81
N ALA A 81 -14.48 12.89 -8.59
CA ALA A 81 -15.32 12.73 -7.41
C ALA A 81 -16.34 13.89 -7.32
N GLU A 82 -17.60 13.57 -7.47
CA GLU A 82 -18.75 14.52 -7.36
C GLU A 82 -19.66 14.15 -6.19
N ALA A 83 -19.84 12.86 -5.91
CA ALA A 83 -20.71 12.35 -4.85
C ALA A 83 -20.14 12.58 -3.44
N PHE A 84 -18.82 12.56 -3.30
CA PHE A 84 -18.13 12.73 -2.02
C PHE A 84 -17.07 13.81 -2.07
N THR A 85 -16.91 14.52 -0.96
CA THR A 85 -15.90 15.57 -0.85
C THR A 85 -14.48 15.00 -0.77
N GLN A 86 -13.49 15.79 -1.18
CA GLN A 86 -12.06 15.46 -1.00
C GLN A 86 -11.72 15.12 0.45
N LYS A 87 -12.40 15.73 1.42
CA LYS A 87 -12.19 15.48 2.85
C LYS A 87 -12.67 14.11 3.28
N GLU A 88 -13.81 13.65 2.75
CA GLU A 88 -14.37 12.32 3.02
C GLU A 88 -13.47 11.25 2.41
N LEU A 89 -13.11 11.37 1.14
CA LEU A 89 -12.25 10.41 0.46
C LEU A 89 -10.86 10.31 1.11
N ARG A 90 -10.29 11.43 1.58
CA ARG A 90 -9.04 11.40 2.35
C ARG A 90 -9.16 10.68 3.70
N LYS A 91 -10.34 10.53 4.28
CA LYS A 91 -10.51 9.72 5.51
C LYS A 91 -10.52 8.23 5.20
N VAL A 92 -11.04 7.83 4.05
CA VAL A 92 -11.06 6.45 3.56
C VAL A 92 -9.66 5.99 3.18
N SER A 93 -8.95 6.81 2.40
CA SER A 93 -7.58 6.56 1.95
C SER A 93 -6.62 6.38 3.14
N LYS A 94 -5.69 5.43 3.05
CA LYS A 94 -4.53 5.31 3.95
C LYS A 94 -3.46 6.34 3.61
N ILE A 95 -3.40 6.73 2.34
CA ILE A 95 -2.47 7.73 1.83
C ILE A 95 -2.85 9.11 2.35
N ARG A 96 -1.92 9.76 3.06
CA ARG A 96 -2.14 11.09 3.64
C ARG A 96 -1.04 12.04 3.24
N ALA A 97 -1.41 13.30 2.99
CA ALA A 97 -0.43 14.36 2.80
C ALA A 97 0.38 14.58 4.09
N HIS A 98 1.68 14.89 3.91
CA HIS A 98 2.58 15.23 5.01
C HIS A 98 2.15 16.56 5.66
N TRP A 99 2.10 16.57 7.00
CA TRP A 99 1.75 17.74 7.79
C TRP A 99 2.68 17.92 9.00
N MET A 100 2.50 18.97 9.77
CA MET A 100 3.42 19.38 10.84
C MET A 100 3.74 18.28 11.87
N TRP A 101 2.76 17.40 12.20
CA TRP A 101 2.92 16.30 13.17
C TRP A 101 3.24 14.93 12.55
N SER A 102 3.49 14.88 11.23
CA SER A 102 3.80 13.62 10.53
C SER A 102 5.05 12.93 11.05
N TRP A 103 5.98 13.66 11.65
CA TRP A 103 7.18 13.11 12.29
C TRP A 103 6.85 12.23 13.50
N LEU A 104 5.74 12.52 14.21
CA LEU A 104 5.28 11.76 15.37
C LEU A 104 4.45 10.54 14.96
N THR A 105 3.55 10.73 13.97
CA THR A 105 2.61 9.69 13.52
C THR A 105 3.21 8.75 12.48
N GLY A 106 4.31 9.14 11.81
CA GLY A 106 4.89 8.43 10.66
C GLY A 106 4.03 8.47 9.40
N SER A 107 2.96 9.28 9.38
CA SER A 107 2.08 9.48 8.22
C SER A 107 2.66 10.50 7.22
N GLY A 108 2.09 10.56 6.01
CA GLY A 108 2.50 11.55 5.00
C GLY A 108 3.82 11.24 4.30
N TYR A 109 4.33 10.02 4.45
CA TYR A 109 5.41 9.47 3.65
C TYR A 109 4.87 8.36 2.76
N PHE A 110 5.36 8.30 1.53
CA PHE A 110 4.95 7.27 0.58
C PHE A 110 5.38 5.90 1.06
N LYS A 111 4.45 4.96 1.08
CA LYS A 111 4.66 3.55 1.38
C LYS A 111 3.89 2.72 0.36
N GLN A 112 4.57 1.80 -0.29
CA GLN A 112 4.00 1.02 -1.37
C GLN A 112 2.79 0.19 -0.93
N ASP A 113 2.85 -0.46 0.23
CA ASP A 113 1.77 -1.29 0.76
C ASP A 113 0.49 -0.50 1.12
N GLU A 114 0.64 0.75 1.56
CA GLU A 114 -0.51 1.65 1.77
C GLU A 114 -1.12 2.09 0.42
N PHE A 115 -0.27 2.38 -0.56
CA PHE A 115 -0.69 2.78 -1.90
C PHE A 115 -1.42 1.65 -2.64
N ASP A 116 -0.88 0.43 -2.61
CA ASP A 116 -1.46 -0.74 -3.30
C ASP A 116 -2.87 -1.09 -2.77
N SER A 117 -3.14 -0.80 -1.48
CA SER A 117 -4.45 -1.08 -0.87
C SER A 117 -5.46 0.07 -0.98
N ASP A 118 -5.04 1.24 -1.45
CA ASP A 118 -5.89 2.44 -1.41
C ASP A 118 -7.03 2.41 -2.43
N ALA A 119 -6.78 1.84 -3.61
CA ALA A 119 -7.81 1.66 -4.64
C ALA A 119 -8.94 0.74 -4.17
N ASP A 120 -8.59 -0.37 -3.49
CA ASP A 120 -9.58 -1.30 -2.92
C ASP A 120 -10.44 -0.62 -1.85
N LEU A 121 -9.82 0.17 -0.96
CA LEU A 121 -10.54 0.91 0.09
C LEU A 121 -11.51 1.94 -0.49
N LEU A 122 -11.13 2.63 -1.54
CA LEU A 122 -12.01 3.56 -2.24
C LEU A 122 -13.16 2.81 -2.92
N THR A 123 -12.87 1.69 -3.57
CA THR A 123 -13.87 0.84 -4.22
C THR A 123 -14.89 0.33 -3.20
N ASP A 124 -14.44 -0.24 -2.09
CA ASP A 124 -15.32 -0.71 -1.02
C ASP A 124 -16.18 0.42 -0.44
N PHE A 125 -15.59 1.61 -0.27
CA PHE A 125 -16.32 2.77 0.22
C PHE A 125 -17.46 3.17 -0.73
N TYR A 126 -17.19 3.28 -2.03
CA TYR A 126 -18.18 3.64 -3.03
C TYR A 126 -19.26 2.56 -3.18
N HIS A 127 -18.89 1.28 -3.22
CA HIS A 127 -19.83 0.15 -3.28
C HIS A 127 -20.78 0.14 -2.08
N ASN A 128 -20.27 0.38 -0.86
CA ASN A 128 -21.06 0.47 0.36
C ASN A 128 -22.07 1.67 0.35
N HIS A 129 -21.86 2.63 -0.56
CA HIS A 129 -22.77 3.75 -0.76
C HIS A 129 -23.65 3.60 -2.03
N GLY A 130 -23.64 2.41 -2.64
CA GLY A 130 -24.47 2.06 -3.79
C GLY A 130 -23.90 2.42 -5.16
N TYR A 131 -22.65 2.85 -5.25
CA TYR A 131 -21.97 3.15 -6.51
C TYR A 131 -21.25 1.89 -7.03
N LEU A 132 -22.03 0.92 -7.54
CA LEU A 132 -21.51 -0.40 -7.93
C LEU A 132 -20.63 -0.39 -9.19
N ASP A 133 -20.75 0.65 -10.02
CA ASP A 133 -19.94 0.83 -11.23
C ASP A 133 -18.68 1.67 -10.96
N PHE A 134 -18.38 1.95 -9.68
CA PHE A 134 -17.21 2.74 -9.33
C PHE A 134 -15.91 2.08 -9.78
N GLU A 135 -15.02 2.90 -10.32
CA GLU A 135 -13.70 2.43 -10.77
C GLU A 135 -12.64 3.52 -10.56
N VAL A 136 -11.48 3.14 -10.09
CA VAL A 136 -10.26 3.96 -10.14
C VAL A 136 -9.65 3.78 -11.54
N LYS A 137 -9.87 4.74 -12.44
CA LYS A 137 -9.44 4.68 -13.85
C LYS A 137 -7.94 4.76 -14.03
N ASP A 138 -7.28 5.60 -13.23
CA ASP A 138 -5.84 5.85 -13.31
C ASP A 138 -5.34 6.47 -12.00
N VAL A 139 -4.06 6.30 -11.71
CA VAL A 139 -3.39 6.98 -10.60
C VAL A 139 -2.08 7.58 -11.10
N LYS A 140 -1.99 8.90 -11.09
CA LYS A 140 -0.76 9.60 -11.47
C LYS A 140 0.07 9.98 -10.28
N LEU A 141 1.35 9.63 -10.34
CA LEU A 141 2.39 9.97 -9.38
C LEU A 141 3.28 11.05 -9.99
N GLU A 142 3.23 12.25 -9.45
CA GLU A 142 4.03 13.38 -9.90
C GLU A 142 5.10 13.70 -8.85
N HIS A 143 6.35 13.84 -9.27
CA HIS A 143 7.47 14.19 -8.40
C HIS A 143 7.90 15.65 -8.63
N PRO A 144 7.32 16.64 -7.91
CA PRO A 144 7.74 18.04 -8.04
C PRO A 144 9.21 18.25 -7.65
N THR A 145 9.70 17.44 -6.74
CA THR A 145 11.12 17.36 -6.36
C THR A 145 11.52 15.90 -6.12
N THR A 146 12.81 15.64 -5.95
CA THR A 146 13.36 14.28 -5.74
C THR A 146 12.75 13.53 -4.54
N ASN A 147 12.25 14.25 -3.54
CA ASN A 147 11.74 13.67 -2.31
C ASN A 147 10.31 14.09 -1.95
N THR A 148 9.58 14.64 -2.92
CA THR A 148 8.16 15.00 -2.77
C THR A 148 7.31 14.31 -3.84
N LEU A 149 6.07 13.98 -3.48
CA LEU A 149 5.12 13.26 -4.30
C LEU A 149 3.75 13.93 -4.23
N VAL A 150 3.13 14.09 -5.38
CA VAL A 150 1.71 14.42 -5.55
C VAL A 150 1.02 13.19 -6.13
N ILE A 151 -0.09 12.77 -5.54
CA ILE A 151 -0.87 11.63 -5.97
C ILE A 151 -2.23 12.11 -6.46
N LYS A 152 -2.58 11.76 -7.70
CA LYS A 152 -3.85 12.10 -8.32
C LYS A 152 -4.59 10.83 -8.72
N TYR A 153 -5.69 10.53 -8.03
CA TYR A 153 -6.61 9.46 -8.39
C TYR A 153 -7.62 9.99 -9.41
N TYR A 154 -7.79 9.32 -10.52
CA TYR A 154 -8.82 9.59 -11.51
C TYR A 154 -9.93 8.58 -11.33
N LEU A 155 -11.09 9.07 -10.87
CA LEU A 155 -12.22 8.24 -10.47
C LEU A 155 -13.33 8.31 -11.53
N PHE A 156 -14.04 7.20 -11.66
CA PHE A 156 -15.33 7.12 -12.32
C PHE A 156 -16.33 6.59 -11.31
N GLU A 157 -17.37 7.41 -10.97
CA GLU A 157 -18.31 7.05 -9.90
C GLU A 157 -19.45 6.16 -10.37
N GLY A 158 -19.85 6.29 -11.66
CA GLY A 158 -21.01 5.59 -12.19
C GLY A 158 -22.33 6.11 -11.60
N HIS A 159 -23.35 5.27 -11.59
CA HIS A 159 -24.66 5.57 -11.04
C HIS A 159 -24.78 5.07 -9.59
N GLN A 160 -25.56 5.81 -8.78
CA GLN A 160 -25.93 5.31 -7.46
C GLN A 160 -27.14 4.40 -7.56
N TYR A 161 -26.98 3.13 -7.23
CA TYR A 161 -28.03 2.12 -7.17
C TYR A 161 -28.68 2.11 -5.79
N LYS A 162 -30.02 1.94 -5.78
CA LYS A 162 -30.81 1.79 -4.56
C LYS A 162 -31.65 0.55 -4.66
N VAL A 163 -31.93 -0.10 -3.53
CA VAL A 163 -32.83 -1.26 -3.50
C VAL A 163 -34.23 -0.82 -3.92
N GLY A 164 -34.71 -1.32 -5.04
CA GLY A 164 -36.07 -1.02 -5.55
C GLY A 164 -37.13 -1.90 -4.93
N SER A 165 -36.85 -3.20 -4.76
CA SER A 165 -37.74 -4.15 -4.11
C SER A 165 -36.97 -5.30 -3.49
N VAL A 166 -37.55 -5.91 -2.45
CA VAL A 166 -37.04 -7.15 -1.85
C VAL A 166 -38.08 -8.22 -2.02
N GLN A 167 -37.72 -9.36 -2.60
CA GLN A 167 -38.60 -10.53 -2.79
C GLN A 167 -37.96 -11.75 -2.14
N PHE A 168 -38.83 -12.59 -1.54
CA PHE A 168 -38.44 -13.85 -0.93
C PHE A 168 -38.99 -15.00 -1.74
N SER A 169 -38.19 -16.04 -1.97
CA SER A 169 -38.60 -17.27 -2.65
C SER A 169 -38.03 -18.49 -1.93
N GLY A 170 -38.84 -19.60 -1.90
CA GLY A 170 -38.41 -20.86 -1.27
C GLY A 170 -38.63 -20.90 0.25
N ASN A 171 -39.20 -19.89 0.86
CA ASN A 171 -39.61 -19.89 2.27
C ASN A 171 -40.86 -20.80 2.47
N THR A 172 -40.75 -21.82 3.33
CA THR A 172 -41.84 -22.77 3.61
C THR A 172 -42.40 -22.63 5.04
N ILE A 173 -41.70 -21.98 5.95
CA ILE A 173 -42.06 -21.84 7.37
C ILE A 173 -42.76 -20.51 7.65
N TYR A 174 -42.30 -19.43 7.05
CA TYR A 174 -42.89 -18.09 7.21
C TYR A 174 -43.41 -17.54 5.91
N THR A 175 -44.45 -16.75 5.94
CA THR A 175 -45.00 -16.05 4.78
C THR A 175 -44.11 -14.84 4.39
N ASN A 176 -44.19 -14.41 3.13
CA ASN A 176 -43.45 -13.26 2.66
C ASN A 176 -43.74 -11.98 3.46
N SER A 177 -44.99 -11.83 3.94
CA SER A 177 -45.41 -10.70 4.77
C SER A 177 -44.78 -10.72 6.17
N GLU A 178 -44.65 -11.90 6.77
CA GLU A 178 -44.00 -12.05 8.09
C GLU A 178 -42.49 -11.73 8.00
N ILE A 179 -41.82 -12.23 6.94
CA ILE A 179 -40.40 -11.92 6.72
C ILE A 179 -40.23 -10.44 6.42
N ALA A 180 -41.07 -9.84 5.57
CA ALA A 180 -40.99 -8.42 5.21
C ALA A 180 -41.23 -7.50 6.42
N SER A 181 -42.06 -7.86 7.38
CA SER A 181 -42.33 -7.08 8.59
C SER A 181 -41.06 -6.95 9.49
N GLY A 182 -40.16 -7.93 9.42
CA GLY A 182 -38.88 -7.88 10.14
C GLY A 182 -37.80 -6.99 9.49
N LEU A 183 -38.03 -6.50 8.26
CA LEU A 183 -37.10 -5.63 7.54
C LEU A 183 -37.41 -4.11 7.76
N VAL A 184 -38.55 -3.80 8.36
CA VAL A 184 -38.97 -2.43 8.66
C VAL A 184 -38.63 -2.12 10.12
N ALA A 185 -37.33 -1.97 10.38
CA ALA A 185 -36.84 -1.50 11.68
C ALA A 185 -35.74 -0.44 11.47
#